data_638aa2a0a23e256dd20fde001aa4d49f
#
_entry.id   638aa2a0a23e256dd20fde001aa4d49f
#
_cell.length_a   1.000
_cell.length_b   1.000
_cell.length_c   1.000
_cell.angle_alpha   90.00
_cell.angle_beta   90.00
_cell.angle_gamma   90.00
#
_symmetry.space_group_name_H-M   'P 1'
#
loop_
_entity.id
_entity.type
_entity.pdbx_description
1 polymer ?
#
loop_
_entity_poly.entity_id
_entity_poly.type
_entity_poly.pdbx_seq_one_letter_code
_entity_poly.pdbx_strand_id
1 'polypeptide(L)'
;MGQILHPEFHYANFMSADMSETKLIRASLNDSVLSSANLSRADLTDANLQSADLMDADLSCATLLRTNLMLTNLLRVNLRGAILSECHVHDASVWRTEVDEATQQTELIITDPSEPPLRVDDLEIAQFIYLLMNHRKLRNAIDSVTKKGVLLLGRFGDGRLAALQAIASELRVHGYLPFIFDFERPKDRNITETVMTLVGISRFVVVDLSGPSVPQELYATVPHFKIPVVPILGKQRKQYAMASDILEYPWVVKPTFRYSSIQQLQTSVAKKMILPAERILRRRQKALSHKDK
;
A
#
# COMPACT_ATOMS: atom_id res chain seq x y z
N MET A 1 21.62 23.70 42.79
CA MET A 1 20.84 23.18 41.63
C MET A 1 21.08 21.69 41.60
N GLY A 2 20.09 20.87 42.03
CA GLY A 2 20.21 19.42 41.97
C GLY A 2 20.15 18.97 40.50
N GLN A 3 21.11 18.15 40.10
CA GLN A 3 21.03 17.47 38.82
C GLN A 3 19.77 16.59 38.83
N ILE A 4 18.85 16.83 37.88
CA ILE A 4 17.74 15.91 37.65
C ILE A 4 18.35 14.68 36.98
N LEU A 5 18.57 13.62 37.77
CA LEU A 5 19.01 12.33 37.24
C LEU A 5 17.85 11.74 36.46
N HIS A 6 18.04 11.55 35.14
CA HIS A 6 17.11 10.82 34.31
C HIS A 6 17.34 9.32 34.48
N PRO A 7 16.29 8.46 34.45
CA PRO A 7 16.48 7.02 34.56
C PRO A 7 17.34 6.49 33.43
N GLU A 8 18.41 5.76 33.74
CA GLU A 8 19.34 5.17 32.78
C GLU A 8 19.10 3.66 32.71
N PHE A 9 18.49 3.20 31.60
CA PHE A 9 18.10 1.80 31.36
C PHE A 9 18.60 1.28 30.02
N HIS A 10 19.64 1.89 29.46
CA HIS A 10 20.21 1.42 28.20
C HIS A 10 20.72 -0.02 28.35
N TYR A 11 20.50 -0.82 27.30
CA TYR A 11 20.76 -2.27 27.26
C TYR A 11 20.02 -3.10 28.31
N ALA A 12 19.07 -2.54 29.07
CA ALA A 12 18.33 -3.28 30.06
C ALA A 12 17.36 -4.28 29.42
N ASN A 13 17.10 -5.38 30.14
CA ASN A 13 16.12 -6.37 29.71
C ASN A 13 14.85 -6.26 30.57
N PHE A 14 13.78 -5.79 29.93
CA PHE A 14 12.43 -5.66 30.48
C PHE A 14 11.42 -6.54 29.73
N MET A 15 11.90 -7.63 29.11
CA MET A 15 11.01 -8.55 28.42
C MET A 15 9.86 -9.00 29.32
N SER A 16 8.62 -8.85 28.84
CA SER A 16 7.39 -9.17 29.55
C SER A 16 7.21 -8.46 30.92
N ALA A 17 7.98 -7.42 31.20
CA ALA A 17 7.84 -6.67 32.44
C ALA A 17 6.52 -5.87 32.45
N ASP A 18 5.92 -5.73 33.63
CA ASP A 18 4.82 -4.78 33.84
C ASP A 18 5.39 -3.41 34.25
N MET A 19 5.32 -2.47 33.33
CA MET A 19 5.72 -1.08 33.45
C MET A 19 4.53 -0.15 33.17
N SER A 20 3.31 -0.64 33.38
CA SER A 20 2.09 0.14 33.17
C SER A 20 2.05 1.38 34.09
N GLU A 21 1.50 2.47 33.59
CA GLU A 21 1.35 3.75 34.31
C GLU A 21 2.66 4.36 34.84
N THR A 22 3.83 3.85 34.42
CA THR A 22 5.13 4.35 34.89
C THR A 22 5.46 5.70 34.25
N LYS A 23 6.23 6.52 35.00
CA LYS A 23 6.79 7.78 34.50
C LYS A 23 8.22 7.59 34.06
N LEU A 24 8.40 7.47 32.76
CA LEU A 24 9.69 7.27 32.10
C LEU A 24 10.13 8.53 31.32
N ILE A 25 9.71 9.71 31.81
CA ILE A 25 10.03 10.99 31.18
C ILE A 25 11.53 11.16 31.08
N ARG A 26 12.05 11.40 29.88
CA ARG A 26 13.47 11.52 29.54
C ARG A 26 14.31 10.30 29.94
N ALA A 27 13.70 9.13 30.11
CA ALA A 27 14.45 7.91 30.40
C ALA A 27 15.33 7.52 29.20
N SER A 28 16.52 7.01 29.48
CA SER A 28 17.41 6.39 28.51
C SER A 28 17.10 4.89 28.43
N LEU A 29 16.37 4.49 27.43
CA LEU A 29 15.94 3.10 27.15
C LEU A 29 16.50 2.60 25.82
N ASN A 30 17.52 3.27 25.29
CA ASN A 30 18.13 2.86 24.03
C ASN A 30 18.75 1.46 24.12
N ASP A 31 18.64 0.71 23.03
CA ASP A 31 19.13 -0.67 22.91
C ASP A 31 18.53 -1.64 23.95
N SER A 32 17.44 -1.28 24.64
CA SER A 32 16.78 -2.14 25.62
C SER A 32 15.87 -3.17 24.96
N VAL A 33 15.61 -4.29 25.67
CA VAL A 33 14.66 -5.32 25.28
C VAL A 33 13.37 -5.13 26.07
N LEU A 34 12.33 -4.69 25.39
CA LEU A 34 10.98 -4.42 25.91
C LEU A 34 9.92 -5.30 25.24
N SER A 35 10.36 -6.39 24.60
CA SER A 35 9.46 -7.30 23.88
C SER A 35 8.38 -7.85 24.83
N SER A 36 7.12 -7.75 24.42
CA SER A 36 5.95 -8.15 25.21
C SER A 36 5.79 -7.43 26.55
N ALA A 37 6.50 -6.33 26.80
CA ALA A 37 6.32 -5.53 28.00
C ALA A 37 4.96 -4.81 28.00
N ASN A 38 4.37 -4.63 29.18
CA ASN A 38 3.21 -3.80 29.39
C ASN A 38 3.65 -2.38 29.76
N LEU A 39 3.56 -1.45 28.81
CA LEU A 39 3.81 -0.01 28.96
C LEU A 39 2.51 0.79 28.82
N SER A 40 1.36 0.16 29.02
CA SER A 40 0.07 0.82 28.90
C SER A 40 -0.01 2.03 29.84
N ARG A 41 -0.48 3.18 29.32
CA ARG A 41 -0.57 4.45 30.04
C ARG A 41 0.76 4.98 30.61
N ALA A 42 1.90 4.46 30.17
CA ALA A 42 3.20 4.99 30.57
C ALA A 42 3.44 6.39 29.96
N ASP A 43 4.15 7.25 30.68
CA ASP A 43 4.61 8.54 30.16
C ASP A 43 6.08 8.43 29.72
N LEU A 44 6.27 8.39 28.42
CA LEU A 44 7.57 8.28 27.73
C LEU A 44 7.99 9.63 27.09
N THR A 45 7.43 10.74 27.56
CA THR A 45 7.76 12.07 27.05
C THR A 45 9.27 12.32 27.06
N ASP A 46 9.83 12.75 25.93
CA ASP A 46 11.25 12.99 25.72
C ASP A 46 12.16 11.76 25.96
N ALA A 47 11.63 10.54 26.10
CA ALA A 47 12.42 9.34 26.33
C ALA A 47 13.22 8.94 25.08
N ASN A 48 14.36 8.29 25.29
CA ASN A 48 15.18 7.72 24.23
C ASN A 48 14.97 6.21 24.17
N LEU A 49 14.25 5.74 23.15
CA LEU A 49 13.99 4.33 22.81
C LEU A 49 14.75 3.89 21.54
N GLN A 50 15.77 4.64 21.14
CA GLN A 50 16.52 4.31 19.92
C GLN A 50 17.02 2.87 19.97
N SER A 51 16.80 2.13 18.86
CA SER A 51 17.20 0.73 18.72
C SER A 51 16.57 -0.24 19.75
N ALA A 52 15.57 0.18 20.52
CA ALA A 52 14.88 -0.70 21.47
C ALA A 52 14.01 -1.73 20.73
N ASP A 53 13.90 -2.93 21.30
CA ASP A 53 12.98 -3.96 20.81
C ASP A 53 11.67 -3.93 21.61
N LEU A 54 10.61 -3.40 20.98
CA LEU A 54 9.26 -3.30 21.52
C LEU A 54 8.29 -4.33 20.90
N MET A 55 8.81 -5.36 20.21
CA MET A 55 7.95 -6.34 19.55
C MET A 55 6.89 -6.91 20.52
N ASP A 56 5.62 -6.94 20.07
CA ASP A 56 4.47 -7.40 20.85
C ASP A 56 4.20 -6.62 22.16
N ALA A 57 4.82 -5.46 22.39
CA ALA A 57 4.58 -4.66 23.60
C ALA A 57 3.20 -3.97 23.58
N ASP A 58 2.65 -3.73 24.75
CA ASP A 58 1.43 -2.93 24.94
C ASP A 58 1.78 -1.50 25.33
N LEU A 59 1.60 -0.55 24.42
CA LEU A 59 1.72 0.89 24.59
C LEU A 59 0.35 1.60 24.52
N SER A 60 -0.73 0.87 24.81
CA SER A 60 -2.06 1.45 24.76
C SER A 60 -2.21 2.63 25.71
N CYS A 61 -2.78 3.73 25.23
CA CYS A 61 -2.94 4.98 25.96
C CYS A 61 -1.62 5.59 26.50
N ALA A 62 -0.46 5.14 26.04
CA ALA A 62 0.83 5.73 26.45
C ALA A 62 1.03 7.11 25.80
N THR A 63 1.82 7.95 26.47
CA THR A 63 2.23 9.26 25.97
C THR A 63 3.67 9.19 25.45
N LEU A 64 3.84 9.38 24.14
CA LEU A 64 5.13 9.36 23.44
C LEU A 64 5.42 10.74 22.82
N LEU A 65 5.35 11.80 23.60
CA LEU A 65 5.61 13.15 23.10
C LEU A 65 7.13 13.37 22.93
N ARG A 66 7.58 13.68 21.72
CA ARG A 66 9.00 13.88 21.35
C ARG A 66 9.91 12.71 21.72
N THR A 67 9.35 11.51 21.74
CA THR A 67 10.11 10.29 22.02
C THR A 67 11.01 9.95 20.83
N ASN A 68 12.24 9.56 21.11
CA ASN A 68 13.14 9.03 20.09
C ASN A 68 12.86 7.55 19.86
N LEU A 69 12.23 7.23 18.74
CA LEU A 69 11.89 5.87 18.26
C LEU A 69 12.74 5.47 17.03
N MET A 70 13.88 6.09 16.82
CA MET A 70 14.75 5.76 15.68
C MET A 70 15.24 4.32 15.78
N LEU A 71 15.23 3.58 14.66
CA LEU A 71 15.68 2.19 14.59
C LEU A 71 14.90 1.21 15.50
N THR A 72 13.81 1.64 16.11
CA THR A 72 13.02 0.85 17.07
C THR A 72 12.23 -0.24 16.35
N ASN A 73 12.15 -1.43 16.93
CA ASN A 73 11.28 -2.49 16.48
C ASN A 73 9.88 -2.36 17.10
N LEU A 74 8.91 -1.87 16.33
CA LEU A 74 7.51 -1.71 16.73
C LEU A 74 6.60 -2.80 16.12
N LEU A 75 7.15 -3.96 15.74
CA LEU A 75 6.37 -5.05 15.14
C LEU A 75 5.27 -5.53 16.10
N ARG A 76 4.01 -5.47 15.65
CA ARG A 76 2.81 -5.89 16.40
C ARG A 76 2.61 -5.18 17.75
N VAL A 77 3.10 -3.97 17.88
CA VAL A 77 2.86 -3.15 19.09
C VAL A 77 1.41 -2.68 19.13
N ASN A 78 0.80 -2.71 20.31
CA ASN A 78 -0.50 -2.10 20.56
C ASN A 78 -0.32 -0.61 20.90
N LEU A 79 -0.76 0.28 20.02
CA LEU A 79 -0.73 1.74 20.15
C LEU A 79 -2.12 2.37 20.29
N ARG A 80 -3.16 1.59 20.57
CA ARG A 80 -4.53 2.10 20.67
C ARG A 80 -4.65 3.19 21.74
N GLY A 81 -5.20 4.33 21.35
CA GLY A 81 -5.32 5.49 22.24
C GLY A 81 -3.99 6.16 22.63
N ALA A 82 -2.85 5.72 22.10
CA ALA A 82 -1.56 6.35 22.38
C ALA A 82 -1.42 7.72 21.71
N ILE A 83 -0.56 8.57 22.28
CA ILE A 83 -0.24 9.90 21.73
C ILE A 83 1.21 9.89 21.24
N LEU A 84 1.37 9.90 19.91
CA LEU A 84 2.66 9.98 19.23
C LEU A 84 2.76 11.35 18.53
N SER A 85 3.36 12.31 19.21
CA SER A 85 3.53 13.65 18.66
C SER A 85 5.00 14.05 18.65
N GLU A 86 5.47 14.59 17.54
CA GLU A 86 6.85 15.02 17.32
C GLU A 86 7.90 13.90 17.55
N CYS A 87 7.50 12.62 17.45
CA CYS A 87 8.41 11.50 17.62
C CYS A 87 9.40 11.40 16.45
N HIS A 88 10.64 11.02 16.73
CA HIS A 88 11.62 10.63 15.72
C HIS A 88 11.44 9.14 15.38
N VAL A 89 11.02 8.85 14.15
CA VAL A 89 10.69 7.48 13.70
C VAL A 89 11.56 7.02 12.51
N HIS A 90 12.72 7.65 12.31
CA HIS A 90 13.67 7.26 11.27
C HIS A 90 14.06 5.78 11.39
N ASP A 91 13.87 5.00 10.33
CA ASP A 91 14.16 3.56 10.26
C ASP A 91 13.45 2.71 11.34
N ALA A 92 12.34 3.18 11.90
CA ALA A 92 11.52 2.37 12.78
C ALA A 92 10.74 1.30 11.99
N SER A 93 10.62 0.10 12.54
CA SER A 93 9.86 -1.00 11.94
C SER A 93 8.44 -1.05 12.52
N VAL A 94 7.41 -0.64 11.76
CA VAL A 94 6.03 -0.47 12.25
C VAL A 94 5.03 -1.49 11.69
N TRP A 95 5.50 -2.67 11.26
CA TRP A 95 4.64 -3.68 10.68
C TRP A 95 3.63 -4.26 11.67
N ARG A 96 2.32 -4.24 11.28
CA ARG A 96 1.22 -4.77 12.07
C ARG A 96 1.06 -4.09 13.43
N THR A 97 1.39 -2.82 13.56
CA THR A 97 1.01 -2.02 14.72
C THR A 97 -0.51 -1.90 14.81
N GLU A 98 -1.05 -1.89 16.03
CA GLU A 98 -2.47 -1.75 16.27
C GLU A 98 -2.78 -0.31 16.69
N VAL A 99 -3.54 0.41 15.87
CA VAL A 99 -4.01 1.77 16.10
C VAL A 99 -5.54 1.83 16.04
N ASP A 100 -6.13 2.87 16.61
CA ASP A 100 -7.58 3.14 16.56
C ASP A 100 -7.86 4.64 16.33
N GLU A 101 -9.13 5.04 16.33
CA GLU A 101 -9.55 6.43 16.14
C GLU A 101 -9.10 7.37 17.27
N ALA A 102 -8.77 6.83 18.45
CA ALA A 102 -8.26 7.60 19.59
C ALA A 102 -6.73 7.78 19.54
N THR A 103 -6.02 6.99 18.72
CA THR A 103 -4.58 7.11 18.54
C THR A 103 -4.24 8.42 17.82
N GLN A 104 -3.40 9.24 18.44
CA GLN A 104 -2.95 10.50 17.86
C GLN A 104 -1.55 10.35 17.28
N GLN A 105 -1.40 10.67 16.00
CA GLN A 105 -0.13 10.63 15.28
C GLN A 105 0.06 11.97 14.58
N THR A 106 0.98 12.81 15.10
CA THR A 106 1.19 14.15 14.57
C THR A 106 2.66 14.50 14.52
N GLU A 107 3.09 15.18 13.42
CA GLU A 107 4.44 15.72 13.28
C GLU A 107 5.57 14.66 13.48
N LEU A 108 5.37 13.40 13.05
CA LEU A 108 6.38 12.35 13.14
C LEU A 108 7.56 12.66 12.20
N ILE A 109 8.79 12.68 12.72
CA ILE A 109 10.00 13.03 11.98
C ILE A 109 10.65 11.76 11.43
N ILE A 110 10.76 11.68 10.10
CA ILE A 110 11.23 10.47 9.38
C ILE A 110 12.66 10.57 8.84
N THR A 111 13.28 11.74 8.91
CA THR A 111 14.65 11.97 8.43
C THR A 111 15.67 11.78 9.54
N ASP A 112 16.91 11.49 9.16
CA ASP A 112 18.05 11.50 10.09
C ASP A 112 18.21 12.89 10.73
N PRO A 113 18.66 13.00 12.01
CA PRO A 113 18.87 14.29 12.68
C PRO A 113 19.85 15.24 11.97
N SER A 114 20.71 14.73 11.09
CA SER A 114 21.63 15.54 10.27
C SER A 114 20.97 16.13 9.01
N GLU A 115 19.75 15.72 8.67
CA GLU A 115 18.99 16.16 7.51
C GLU A 115 17.86 17.13 7.89
N PRO A 116 17.39 17.96 6.97
CA PRO A 116 16.19 18.77 7.18
C PRO A 116 14.99 17.90 7.55
N PRO A 117 14.20 18.25 8.59
CA PRO A 117 13.13 17.40 9.09
C PRO A 117 11.99 17.28 8.07
N LEU A 118 11.68 16.05 7.68
CA LEU A 118 10.47 15.70 6.96
C LEU A 118 9.47 15.08 7.95
N ARG A 119 8.26 15.64 7.99
CA ARG A 119 7.21 15.26 8.95
C ARG A 119 6.02 14.64 8.27
N VAL A 120 5.39 13.70 8.95
CA VAL A 120 4.16 13.02 8.53
C VAL A 120 3.28 12.72 9.74
N ASP A 121 2.00 12.46 9.52
CA ASP A 121 1.01 12.25 10.58
C ASP A 121 0.53 10.78 10.67
N ASP A 122 1.33 9.83 10.20
CA ASP A 122 1.00 8.40 10.21
C ASP A 122 2.28 7.55 10.17
N LEU A 123 2.38 6.54 11.05
CA LEU A 123 3.56 5.67 11.18
C LEU A 123 3.77 4.77 9.96
N GLU A 124 2.71 4.24 9.35
CA GLU A 124 2.83 3.38 8.15
C GLU A 124 3.28 4.21 6.95
N ILE A 125 2.74 5.44 6.82
CA ILE A 125 3.20 6.41 5.82
C ILE A 125 4.65 6.79 6.08
N ALA A 126 5.05 7.02 7.34
CA ALA A 126 6.41 7.32 7.73
C ALA A 126 7.38 6.24 7.24
N GLN A 127 7.09 4.97 7.56
CA GLN A 127 7.89 3.84 7.12
C GLN A 127 7.93 3.70 5.60
N PHE A 128 6.78 3.84 4.93
CA PHE A 128 6.71 3.75 3.47
C PHE A 128 7.57 4.83 2.79
N ILE A 129 7.49 6.08 3.24
CA ILE A 129 8.29 7.18 2.69
C ILE A 129 9.78 6.97 2.98
N TYR A 130 10.13 6.54 4.20
CA TYR A 130 11.50 6.20 4.56
C TYR A 130 12.09 5.14 3.60
N LEU A 131 11.35 4.05 3.37
CA LEU A 131 11.74 2.99 2.44
C LEU A 131 11.89 3.51 1.00
N LEU A 132 11.01 4.40 0.55
CA LEU A 132 11.12 5.03 -0.77
C LEU A 132 12.36 5.94 -0.88
N MET A 133 12.70 6.67 0.16
CA MET A 133 13.86 7.56 0.16
C MET A 133 15.17 6.77 0.16
N ASN A 134 15.26 5.71 0.94
CA ASN A 134 16.52 5.03 1.24
C ASN A 134 16.77 3.74 0.42
N HIS A 135 15.73 3.12 -0.15
CA HIS A 135 15.87 1.88 -0.91
C HIS A 135 15.70 2.07 -2.43
N ARG A 136 16.83 2.27 -3.13
CA ARG A 136 16.85 2.41 -4.61
C ARG A 136 16.15 1.27 -5.33
N LYS A 137 16.29 0.01 -4.84
CA LYS A 137 15.63 -1.16 -5.45
C LYS A 137 14.11 -1.06 -5.34
N LEU A 138 13.59 -0.59 -4.21
CA LEU A 138 12.15 -0.40 -4.00
C LEU A 138 11.61 0.70 -4.91
N ARG A 139 12.28 1.86 -4.99
CA ARG A 139 11.92 2.92 -5.95
C ARG A 139 11.86 2.40 -7.39
N ASN A 140 12.89 1.65 -7.80
CA ASN A 140 12.95 1.07 -9.15
C ASN A 140 11.83 0.04 -9.37
N ALA A 141 11.46 -0.74 -8.35
CA ALA A 141 10.37 -1.70 -8.44
C ALA A 141 9.02 -0.98 -8.61
N ILE A 142 8.73 0.02 -7.78
CA ILE A 142 7.50 0.83 -7.88
C ILE A 142 7.42 1.54 -9.24
N ASP A 143 8.51 2.15 -9.68
CA ASP A 143 8.59 2.82 -10.98
C ASP A 143 8.38 1.82 -12.14
N SER A 144 8.89 0.61 -12.03
CA SER A 144 8.66 -0.46 -13.01
C SER A 144 7.21 -0.93 -12.99
N VAL A 145 6.62 -1.11 -11.81
CA VAL A 145 5.22 -1.54 -11.68
C VAL A 145 4.28 -0.48 -12.25
N THR A 146 4.45 0.79 -11.90
CA THR A 146 3.59 1.88 -12.39
C THR A 146 3.74 2.14 -13.88
N LYS A 147 4.93 1.92 -14.45
CA LYS A 147 5.20 2.10 -15.89
C LYS A 147 4.83 0.89 -16.74
N LYS A 148 4.84 -0.31 -16.19
CA LYS A 148 4.72 -1.58 -16.93
C LYS A 148 3.64 -2.51 -16.40
N GLY A 149 3.09 -2.26 -15.21
CA GLY A 149 2.09 -3.11 -14.58
C GLY A 149 0.79 -3.15 -15.37
N VAL A 150 0.26 -4.34 -15.61
CA VAL A 150 -1.04 -4.54 -16.26
C VAL A 150 -1.87 -5.47 -15.39
N LEU A 151 -2.98 -4.95 -14.89
CA LEU A 151 -3.91 -5.75 -14.10
C LEU A 151 -4.86 -6.49 -15.03
N LEU A 152 -4.93 -7.80 -14.87
CA LEU A 152 -5.85 -8.69 -15.58
C LEU A 152 -6.93 -9.13 -14.60
N LEU A 153 -8.15 -8.66 -14.81
CA LEU A 153 -9.31 -8.93 -13.98
C LEU A 153 -10.24 -9.93 -14.65
N GLY A 154 -10.63 -10.99 -13.94
CA GLY A 154 -11.58 -11.97 -14.43
C GLY A 154 -11.94 -13.02 -13.41
N ARG A 155 -12.91 -13.86 -13.71
CA ARG A 155 -13.22 -15.10 -12.96
C ARG A 155 -12.51 -16.28 -13.59
N PHE A 156 -12.03 -17.21 -12.79
CA PHE A 156 -11.23 -18.34 -13.29
C PHE A 156 -12.03 -19.58 -13.72
N GLY A 157 -13.32 -19.62 -13.45
CA GLY A 157 -14.18 -20.70 -13.94
C GLY A 157 -14.28 -20.82 -15.48
N ASP A 158 -14.64 -21.98 -16.01
CA ASP A 158 -14.95 -22.23 -17.42
C ASP A 158 -13.81 -21.95 -18.44
N GLY A 159 -12.54 -22.22 -18.08
CA GLY A 159 -11.40 -22.04 -18.98
C GLY A 159 -10.94 -20.59 -19.16
N ARG A 160 -11.48 -19.62 -18.42
CA ARG A 160 -11.15 -18.19 -18.53
C ARG A 160 -9.75 -17.87 -18.00
N LEU A 161 -9.26 -18.62 -17.03
CA LEU A 161 -7.87 -18.49 -16.57
C LEU A 161 -6.88 -18.69 -17.71
N ALA A 162 -7.11 -19.67 -18.60
CA ALA A 162 -6.24 -19.90 -19.75
C ALA A 162 -6.20 -18.71 -20.70
N ALA A 163 -7.32 -17.99 -20.88
CA ALA A 163 -7.37 -16.77 -21.67
C ALA A 163 -6.55 -15.64 -21.04
N LEU A 164 -6.68 -15.42 -19.73
CA LEU A 164 -5.90 -14.40 -19.01
C LEU A 164 -4.41 -14.75 -18.96
N GLN A 165 -4.07 -16.03 -18.80
CA GLN A 165 -2.67 -16.51 -18.85
C GLN A 165 -2.05 -16.30 -20.24
N ALA A 166 -2.82 -16.52 -21.30
CA ALA A 166 -2.38 -16.27 -22.66
C ALA A 166 -2.11 -14.79 -22.93
N ILE A 167 -2.97 -13.90 -22.43
CA ILE A 167 -2.74 -12.45 -22.47
C ILE A 167 -1.50 -12.09 -21.65
N ALA A 168 -1.35 -12.64 -20.45
CA ALA A 168 -0.20 -12.37 -19.59
C ALA A 168 1.12 -12.78 -20.24
N SER A 169 1.15 -13.93 -20.90
CA SER A 169 2.34 -14.40 -21.64
C SER A 169 2.73 -13.42 -22.75
N GLU A 170 1.78 -12.95 -23.51
CA GLU A 170 2.03 -12.00 -24.60
C GLU A 170 2.42 -10.60 -24.07
N LEU A 171 1.80 -10.15 -22.99
CA LEU A 171 2.20 -8.90 -22.32
C LEU A 171 3.66 -8.93 -21.85
N ARG A 172 4.15 -10.08 -21.32
CA ARG A 172 5.55 -10.25 -20.95
C ARG A 172 6.49 -10.13 -22.15
N VAL A 173 6.14 -10.70 -23.28
CA VAL A 173 6.90 -10.56 -24.54
C VAL A 173 7.05 -9.09 -24.93
N HIS A 174 6.02 -8.28 -24.68
CA HIS A 174 6.04 -6.84 -24.94
C HIS A 174 6.64 -5.99 -23.78
N GLY A 175 7.25 -6.63 -22.77
CA GLY A 175 7.95 -5.95 -21.67
C GLY A 175 7.03 -5.40 -20.57
N TYR A 176 5.76 -5.82 -20.51
CA TYR A 176 4.84 -5.48 -19.42
C TYR A 176 4.91 -6.49 -18.28
N LEU A 177 4.42 -6.08 -17.10
CA LEU A 177 4.34 -6.88 -15.88
C LEU A 177 2.87 -7.22 -15.58
N PRO A 178 2.34 -8.36 -16.03
CA PRO A 178 0.94 -8.72 -15.80
C PRO A 178 0.71 -9.20 -14.37
N PHE A 179 -0.37 -8.71 -13.76
CA PHE A 179 -0.94 -9.20 -12.50
C PHE A 179 -2.30 -9.82 -12.79
N ILE A 180 -2.48 -11.10 -12.47
CA ILE A 180 -3.77 -11.78 -12.66
C ILE A 180 -4.47 -11.83 -11.30
N PHE A 181 -5.64 -11.21 -11.19
CA PHE A 181 -6.44 -11.20 -9.97
C PHE A 181 -7.72 -12.02 -10.16
N ASP A 182 -7.92 -13.00 -9.25
CA ASP A 182 -9.09 -13.88 -9.22
C ASP A 182 -10.11 -13.40 -8.18
N PHE A 183 -11.31 -13.13 -8.62
CA PHE A 183 -12.42 -12.76 -7.75
C PHE A 183 -13.01 -13.94 -6.92
N GLU A 184 -12.60 -15.19 -7.16
CA GLU A 184 -13.17 -16.34 -6.47
C GLU A 184 -12.53 -16.66 -5.11
N ARG A 185 -11.45 -15.99 -4.72
CA ARG A 185 -10.63 -16.38 -3.56
C ARG A 185 -10.13 -15.25 -2.67
N PRO A 186 -10.94 -14.48 -1.97
CA PRO A 186 -10.53 -14.17 -0.60
C PRO A 186 -11.66 -14.32 0.40
N LYS A 187 -11.43 -15.10 1.44
CA LYS A 187 -12.35 -15.19 2.58
C LYS A 187 -12.14 -14.05 3.60
N ASP A 188 -11.01 -13.34 3.55
CA ASP A 188 -10.55 -12.47 4.65
C ASP A 188 -10.07 -11.06 4.24
N ARG A 189 -10.29 -10.62 2.99
CA ARG A 189 -9.93 -9.26 2.55
C ARG A 189 -11.06 -8.60 1.78
N ASN A 190 -11.19 -7.28 1.95
CA ASN A 190 -12.09 -6.48 1.12
C ASN A 190 -11.58 -6.51 -0.34
N ILE A 191 -12.29 -7.26 -1.19
CA ILE A 191 -11.94 -7.45 -2.62
C ILE A 191 -11.85 -6.09 -3.32
N THR A 192 -12.79 -5.19 -3.06
CA THR A 192 -12.84 -3.86 -3.67
C THR A 192 -11.59 -3.05 -3.35
N GLU A 193 -11.16 -3.04 -2.08
CA GLU A 193 -9.95 -2.35 -1.65
C GLU A 193 -8.68 -2.92 -2.31
N THR A 194 -8.55 -4.24 -2.37
CA THR A 194 -7.44 -4.90 -3.06
C THR A 194 -7.40 -4.54 -4.55
N VAL A 195 -8.56 -4.57 -5.23
CA VAL A 195 -8.66 -4.18 -6.64
C VAL A 195 -8.32 -2.70 -6.82
N MET A 196 -8.82 -1.81 -5.96
CA MET A 196 -8.50 -0.39 -6.00
C MET A 196 -6.99 -0.14 -5.88
N THR A 197 -6.33 -0.80 -4.94
CA THR A 197 -4.87 -0.72 -4.76
C THR A 197 -4.13 -1.19 -6.02
N LEU A 198 -4.48 -2.35 -6.55
CA LEU A 198 -3.84 -2.91 -7.75
C LEU A 198 -4.09 -2.04 -9.00
N VAL A 199 -5.29 -1.48 -9.14
CA VAL A 199 -5.62 -0.52 -10.19
C VAL A 199 -4.76 0.73 -10.07
N GLY A 200 -4.63 1.29 -8.87
CA GLY A 200 -3.85 2.51 -8.61
C GLY A 200 -2.38 2.42 -9.02
N ILE A 201 -1.78 1.24 -8.89
CA ILE A 201 -0.38 1.01 -9.29
C ILE A 201 -0.23 0.45 -10.71
N SER A 202 -1.33 0.21 -11.43
CA SER A 202 -1.30 -0.36 -12.78
C SER A 202 -1.23 0.73 -13.86
N ARG A 203 -0.54 0.43 -14.94
CA ARG A 203 -0.48 1.28 -16.15
C ARG A 203 -1.81 1.27 -16.91
N PHE A 204 -2.40 0.08 -17.05
CA PHE A 204 -3.76 -0.12 -17.58
C PHE A 204 -4.34 -1.44 -17.07
N VAL A 205 -5.63 -1.62 -17.25
CA VAL A 205 -6.38 -2.83 -16.84
C VAL A 205 -6.95 -3.53 -18.06
N VAL A 206 -6.86 -4.86 -18.10
CA VAL A 206 -7.63 -5.70 -19.02
C VAL A 206 -8.69 -6.43 -18.20
N VAL A 207 -9.93 -6.38 -18.63
CA VAL A 207 -11.06 -6.94 -17.90
C VAL A 207 -11.89 -7.89 -18.76
N ASP A 208 -12.11 -9.11 -18.27
CA ASP A 208 -13.04 -10.06 -18.89
C ASP A 208 -14.47 -9.81 -18.38
N LEU A 209 -15.32 -9.29 -19.25
CA LEU A 209 -16.72 -8.96 -18.96
C LEU A 209 -17.66 -10.18 -19.00
N SER A 210 -17.16 -11.39 -19.05
CA SER A 210 -17.96 -12.62 -19.15
C SER A 210 -18.63 -13.06 -17.86
N GLY A 211 -18.41 -12.38 -16.72
CA GLY A 211 -18.90 -12.76 -15.40
C GLY A 211 -19.64 -11.66 -14.66
N PRO A 212 -20.58 -12.00 -13.76
CA PRO A 212 -21.41 -11.01 -13.07
C PRO A 212 -20.67 -10.22 -11.98
N SER A 213 -19.60 -10.74 -11.39
CA SER A 213 -18.89 -10.07 -10.28
C SER A 213 -17.90 -8.99 -10.74
N VAL A 214 -17.34 -9.09 -11.93
CA VAL A 214 -16.37 -8.15 -12.48
C VAL A 214 -16.94 -6.72 -12.64
N PRO A 215 -18.18 -6.52 -13.12
CA PRO A 215 -18.74 -5.19 -13.25
C PRO A 215 -18.84 -4.43 -11.92
N GLN A 216 -19.15 -5.09 -10.81
CA GLN A 216 -19.35 -4.46 -9.52
C GLN A 216 -18.07 -3.81 -9.01
N GLU A 217 -16.94 -4.50 -9.10
CA GLU A 217 -15.63 -3.98 -8.74
C GLU A 217 -15.17 -2.85 -9.67
N LEU A 218 -15.52 -2.94 -10.97
CA LEU A 218 -15.24 -1.89 -11.92
C LEU A 218 -16.03 -0.61 -11.65
N TYR A 219 -17.26 -0.70 -11.15
CA TYR A 219 -18.03 0.47 -10.74
C TYR A 219 -17.35 1.26 -9.62
N ALA A 220 -16.73 0.55 -8.69
CA ALA A 220 -15.98 1.16 -7.60
C ALA A 220 -14.65 1.79 -8.07
N THR A 221 -14.03 1.26 -9.14
CA THR A 221 -12.66 1.63 -9.53
C THR A 221 -12.58 2.55 -10.75
N VAL A 222 -13.31 2.26 -11.82
CA VAL A 222 -13.19 2.98 -13.11
C VAL A 222 -13.44 4.48 -13.00
N PRO A 223 -14.44 4.98 -12.24
CA PRO A 223 -14.67 6.42 -12.12
C PRO A 223 -13.53 7.18 -11.43
N HIS A 224 -12.85 6.53 -10.49
CA HIS A 224 -11.86 7.18 -9.61
C HIS A 224 -10.47 7.27 -10.22
N PHE A 225 -9.98 6.18 -10.84
CA PHE A 225 -8.58 6.12 -11.27
C PHE A 225 -8.31 6.69 -12.67
N LYS A 226 -9.31 6.77 -13.53
CA LYS A 226 -9.17 7.30 -14.90
C LYS A 226 -8.01 6.69 -15.70
N ILE A 227 -7.60 5.46 -15.40
CA ILE A 227 -6.59 4.70 -16.15
C ILE A 227 -7.24 3.93 -17.30
N PRO A 228 -6.50 3.59 -18.38
CA PRO A 228 -7.10 2.86 -19.48
C PRO A 228 -7.64 1.50 -19.06
N VAL A 229 -8.87 1.21 -19.44
CA VAL A 229 -9.51 -0.09 -19.22
C VAL A 229 -9.78 -0.73 -20.59
N VAL A 230 -9.32 -1.95 -20.77
CA VAL A 230 -9.49 -2.73 -22.00
C VAL A 230 -10.48 -3.86 -21.76
N PRO A 231 -11.74 -3.71 -22.15
CA PRO A 231 -12.74 -4.77 -21.99
C PRO A 231 -12.56 -5.86 -23.05
N ILE A 232 -12.57 -7.12 -22.59
CA ILE A 232 -12.57 -8.30 -23.46
C ILE A 232 -13.80 -9.17 -23.21
N LEU A 233 -14.21 -9.93 -24.20
CA LEU A 233 -15.38 -10.81 -24.10
C LEU A 233 -15.23 -11.98 -25.05
N GLY A 234 -15.44 -13.20 -24.57
CA GLY A 234 -15.53 -14.37 -25.43
C GLY A 234 -16.72 -14.28 -26.40
N LYS A 235 -16.54 -14.63 -27.69
CA LYS A 235 -17.53 -14.44 -28.76
C LYS A 235 -18.89 -15.11 -28.48
N GLN A 236 -18.90 -16.23 -27.79
CA GLN A 236 -20.12 -16.97 -27.44
C GLN A 236 -20.77 -16.52 -26.14
N ARG A 237 -20.24 -15.49 -25.48
CA ARG A 237 -20.72 -15.02 -24.19
C ARG A 237 -21.46 -13.70 -24.31
N LYS A 238 -22.50 -13.54 -23.49
CA LYS A 238 -23.24 -12.28 -23.37
C LYS A 238 -22.51 -11.35 -22.39
N GLN A 239 -22.44 -10.09 -22.76
CA GLN A 239 -21.98 -9.04 -21.89
C GLN A 239 -23.02 -8.86 -20.77
N TYR A 240 -22.55 -8.73 -19.54
CA TYR A 240 -23.44 -8.43 -18.41
C TYR A 240 -23.99 -7.00 -18.54
N ALA A 241 -25.29 -6.83 -18.34
CA ALA A 241 -25.99 -5.55 -18.60
C ALA A 241 -25.37 -4.36 -17.85
N MET A 242 -24.98 -4.56 -16.60
CA MET A 242 -24.35 -3.51 -15.79
C MET A 242 -23.00 -3.01 -16.35
N ALA A 243 -22.32 -3.73 -17.22
CA ALA A 243 -21.07 -3.26 -17.83
C ALA A 243 -21.28 -2.10 -18.83
N SER A 244 -22.51 -1.82 -19.27
CA SER A 244 -22.79 -0.79 -20.27
C SER A 244 -22.35 0.61 -19.82
N ASP A 245 -22.65 0.98 -18.59
CA ASP A 245 -22.35 2.33 -18.05
C ASP A 245 -20.84 2.54 -17.91
N ILE A 246 -20.10 1.48 -17.53
CA ILE A 246 -18.63 1.53 -17.41
C ILE A 246 -18.01 1.79 -18.79
N LEU A 247 -18.59 1.23 -19.86
CA LEU A 247 -18.09 1.39 -21.21
C LEU A 247 -18.24 2.82 -21.74
N GLU A 248 -19.03 3.69 -21.11
CA GLU A 248 -19.20 5.09 -21.52
C GLU A 248 -18.00 5.98 -21.18
N TYR A 249 -17.19 5.62 -20.19
CA TYR A 249 -16.05 6.44 -19.78
C TYR A 249 -15.00 6.63 -20.89
N PRO A 250 -14.41 7.84 -21.02
CA PRO A 250 -13.45 8.18 -22.09
C PRO A 250 -12.15 7.39 -22.05
N TRP A 251 -11.81 6.82 -20.89
CA TRP A 251 -10.60 5.98 -20.71
C TRP A 251 -10.87 4.49 -20.89
N VAL A 252 -12.07 4.10 -21.27
CA VAL A 252 -12.37 2.72 -21.63
C VAL A 252 -12.18 2.53 -23.14
N VAL A 253 -11.41 1.51 -23.52
CA VAL A 253 -11.13 1.19 -24.92
C VAL A 253 -12.40 0.67 -25.60
N LYS A 254 -12.77 1.30 -26.70
CA LYS A 254 -13.95 0.93 -27.51
C LYS A 254 -13.53 0.49 -28.92
N PRO A 255 -14.23 -0.46 -29.52
CA PRO A 255 -15.23 -1.34 -28.93
C PRO A 255 -14.62 -2.44 -28.05
N THR A 256 -15.44 -3.09 -27.20
CA THR A 256 -15.05 -4.31 -26.47
C THR A 256 -14.45 -5.34 -27.43
N PHE A 257 -13.24 -5.84 -27.10
CA PHE A 257 -12.59 -6.83 -27.94
C PHE A 257 -13.22 -8.22 -27.74
N ARG A 258 -13.85 -8.74 -28.78
CA ARG A 258 -14.46 -10.09 -28.80
C ARG A 258 -13.49 -11.08 -29.42
N TYR A 259 -13.19 -12.18 -28.73
CA TYR A 259 -12.30 -13.23 -29.19
C TYR A 259 -13.04 -14.58 -29.33
N SER A 260 -12.64 -15.38 -30.30
CA SER A 260 -13.20 -16.70 -30.57
C SER A 260 -12.26 -17.86 -30.20
N SER A 261 -10.97 -17.58 -30.04
CA SER A 261 -9.96 -18.56 -29.63
C SER A 261 -8.83 -17.90 -28.82
N ILE A 262 -8.12 -18.71 -28.04
CA ILE A 262 -6.93 -18.27 -27.31
C ILE A 262 -5.84 -17.78 -28.27
N GLN A 263 -5.65 -18.45 -29.38
CA GLN A 263 -4.67 -18.06 -30.41
C GLN A 263 -4.99 -16.67 -30.99
N GLN A 264 -6.26 -16.39 -31.33
CA GLN A 264 -6.68 -15.07 -31.77
C GLN A 264 -6.43 -14.00 -30.67
N LEU A 265 -6.70 -14.36 -29.43
CA LEU A 265 -6.47 -13.48 -28.28
C LEU A 265 -5.01 -13.09 -28.19
N GLN A 266 -4.07 -14.06 -28.17
CA GLN A 266 -2.63 -13.83 -28.11
C GLN A 266 -2.14 -12.92 -29.24
N THR A 267 -2.45 -13.24 -30.49
CA THR A 267 -2.02 -12.45 -31.66
C THR A 267 -2.60 -11.04 -31.70
N SER A 268 -3.66 -10.78 -30.92
CA SER A 268 -4.34 -9.48 -30.87
C SER A 268 -3.93 -8.58 -29.72
N VAL A 269 -3.16 -9.07 -28.71
CA VAL A 269 -2.81 -8.30 -27.50
C VAL A 269 -2.16 -6.97 -27.85
N ALA A 270 -1.12 -6.97 -28.68
CA ALA A 270 -0.42 -5.75 -29.05
C ALA A 270 -1.35 -4.73 -29.72
N LYS A 271 -2.11 -5.18 -30.75
CA LYS A 271 -2.93 -4.30 -31.60
C LYS A 271 -4.24 -3.87 -30.96
N LYS A 272 -4.87 -4.74 -30.17
CA LYS A 272 -6.21 -4.53 -29.62
C LYS A 272 -6.24 -4.12 -28.14
N MET A 273 -5.13 -4.33 -27.41
CA MET A 273 -5.04 -3.99 -25.98
C MET A 273 -3.96 -2.94 -25.72
N ILE A 274 -2.69 -3.23 -26.00
CA ILE A 274 -1.58 -2.34 -25.70
C ILE A 274 -1.71 -1.00 -26.44
N LEU A 275 -1.77 -1.02 -27.77
CA LEU A 275 -1.80 0.21 -28.56
C LEU A 275 -2.97 1.14 -28.22
N PRO A 276 -4.22 0.67 -28.03
CA PRO A 276 -5.33 1.54 -27.63
C PRO A 276 -5.14 2.11 -26.23
N ALA A 277 -4.69 1.30 -25.25
CA ALA A 277 -4.44 1.75 -23.89
C ALA A 277 -3.35 2.86 -23.87
N GLU A 278 -2.24 2.65 -24.56
CA GLU A 278 -1.15 3.62 -24.67
C GLU A 278 -1.59 4.93 -25.35
N ARG A 279 -2.50 4.86 -26.33
CA ARG A 279 -3.07 6.09 -26.96
C ARG A 279 -3.86 6.92 -25.95
N ILE A 280 -4.65 6.28 -25.09
CA ILE A 280 -5.40 6.98 -24.02
C ILE A 280 -4.43 7.64 -23.07
N LEU A 281 -3.39 6.94 -22.60
CA LEU A 281 -2.36 7.49 -21.71
C LEU A 281 -1.66 8.71 -22.31
N ARG A 282 -1.21 8.62 -23.57
CA ARG A 282 -0.55 9.75 -24.26
C ARG A 282 -1.46 10.97 -24.41
N ARG A 283 -2.73 10.77 -24.74
CA ARG A 283 -3.71 11.88 -24.82
C ARG A 283 -3.87 12.57 -23.48
N ARG A 284 -3.93 11.79 -22.38
CA ARG A 284 -4.07 12.32 -21.05
C ARG A 284 -2.83 13.10 -20.59
N GLN A 285 -1.63 12.60 -20.85
CA GLN A 285 -0.38 13.29 -20.56
C GLN A 285 -0.29 14.64 -21.28
N LYS A 286 -0.68 14.68 -22.57
CA LYS A 286 -0.75 15.95 -23.34
C LYS A 286 -1.76 16.93 -22.76
N ALA A 287 -2.93 16.46 -22.32
CA ALA A 287 -3.96 17.31 -21.74
C ALA A 287 -3.54 17.93 -20.39
N LEU A 288 -2.75 17.22 -19.58
CA LEU A 288 -2.19 17.72 -18.32
C LEU A 288 -1.09 18.76 -18.59
N SER A 289 -0.17 18.51 -19.50
CA SER A 289 0.91 19.47 -19.85
C SER A 289 0.44 20.78 -20.50
N HIS A 290 -0.83 20.86 -20.93
CA HIS A 290 -1.44 22.09 -21.46
C HIS A 290 -2.22 22.88 -20.41
N LYS A 291 -2.47 22.31 -19.22
CA LYS A 291 -3.11 23.01 -18.09
C LYS A 291 -2.11 23.72 -17.18
N ASP A 292 -0.84 23.36 -17.27
CA ASP A 292 0.25 23.94 -16.46
C ASP A 292 1.01 25.05 -17.23
N LYS A 293 0.50 25.47 -18.37
CA LYS A 293 0.93 26.65 -19.13
C LYS A 293 -0.17 27.70 -19.15
#